data_d204e05fc81da2a93292ee9cbaf92ed3
#
_entry.id   d204e05fc81da2a93292ee9cbaf92ed3
#
_cell.length_a   1.000
_cell.length_b   1.000
_cell.length_c   1.000
_cell.angle_alpha   90.00
_cell.angle_beta   90.00
_cell.angle_gamma   90.00
#
_symmetry.space_group_name_H-M   'P 1'
#
loop_
_entity.id
_entity.type
_entity.pdbx_description
1 polymer ?
#
loop_
_entity_poly.entity_id
_entity_poly.type
_entity_poly.pdbx_seq_one_letter_code
_entity_poly.pdbx_strand_id
1 'polypeptide(L)'
;MMETDAAVASQTLLDVSNLKMHFPLTGGLIFQRVAGYVHAVDGVSFTIKRGQTLGLVGESGSGKTTLGRTIARLYKPTSGQIQFGDVDLATLQGEQLRQIRQRVQMIFQDPYASLNSRFTIGSLVAEPMHIYKVASRAEIRERTVEFLKVVGLRPEYIDRYPHE
;
A
#
# COMPACT_ATOMS: atom_id res chain seq x y z
N MET A 1 16.44 12.68 -26.54
CA MET A 1 15.48 12.74 -25.41
C MET A 1 14.50 11.56 -25.44
N MET A 2 14.19 10.94 -26.61
CA MET A 2 13.29 9.78 -26.71
C MET A 2 13.93 8.41 -26.37
N GLU A 3 15.26 8.24 -26.52
CA GLU A 3 15.95 6.98 -26.17
C GLU A 3 16.06 6.71 -24.67
N THR A 4 16.12 7.76 -23.86
CA THR A 4 16.19 7.64 -22.39
C THR A 4 14.89 7.12 -21.80
N ASP A 5 13.74 7.54 -22.33
CA ASP A 5 12.41 7.08 -21.87
C ASP A 5 12.13 5.62 -22.21
N ALA A 6 12.56 5.14 -23.38
CA ALA A 6 12.40 3.75 -23.77
C ALA A 6 13.27 2.79 -22.93
N ALA A 7 14.49 3.21 -22.58
CA ALA A 7 15.39 2.42 -21.73
C ALA A 7 14.87 2.35 -20.27
N VAL A 8 14.29 3.42 -19.75
CA VAL A 8 13.66 3.44 -18.42
C VAL A 8 12.39 2.58 -18.37
N ALA A 9 11.58 2.59 -19.44
CA ALA A 9 10.38 1.75 -19.55
C ALA A 9 10.68 0.24 -19.63
N SER A 10 11.91 -0.17 -20.01
CA SER A 10 12.30 -1.58 -20.06
C SER A 10 12.73 -2.15 -18.71
N GLN A 11 12.96 -1.30 -17.69
CA GLN A 11 13.42 -1.75 -16.37
C GLN A 11 12.28 -2.36 -15.55
N THR A 12 12.53 -3.53 -14.96
CA THR A 12 11.65 -4.16 -13.99
C THR A 12 11.51 -3.25 -12.76
N LEU A 13 10.28 -2.89 -12.42
CA LEU A 13 9.97 -2.10 -11.23
C LEU A 13 9.67 -2.99 -10.02
N LEU A 14 8.91 -4.07 -10.26
CA LEU A 14 8.53 -5.04 -9.25
C LEU A 14 8.76 -6.44 -9.78
N ASP A 15 9.45 -7.28 -9.01
CA ASP A 15 9.60 -8.70 -9.25
C ASP A 15 9.11 -9.45 -8.00
N VAL A 16 8.12 -10.30 -8.19
CA VAL A 16 7.55 -11.16 -7.15
C VAL A 16 7.90 -12.60 -7.48
N SER A 17 8.59 -13.28 -6.57
CA SER A 17 9.10 -14.62 -6.79
C SER A 17 8.64 -15.58 -5.70
N ASN A 18 7.88 -16.60 -6.09
CA ASN A 18 7.38 -17.69 -5.22
C ASN A 18 6.74 -17.18 -3.92
N LEU A 19 5.93 -16.10 -4.03
CA LEU A 19 5.33 -15.43 -2.88
C LEU A 19 4.26 -16.30 -2.24
N LYS A 20 4.36 -16.46 -0.91
CA LYS A 20 3.38 -17.20 -0.11
C LYS A 20 2.88 -16.35 1.05
N MET A 21 1.58 -16.41 1.28
CA MET A 21 0.94 -15.83 2.46
C MET A 21 -0.05 -16.83 3.05
N HIS A 22 0.33 -17.42 4.18
CA HIS A 22 -0.45 -18.40 4.90
C HIS A 22 -0.89 -17.82 6.25
N PHE A 23 -2.17 -17.94 6.57
CA PHE A 23 -2.71 -17.50 7.85
C PHE A 23 -2.88 -18.71 8.78
N PRO A 24 -2.35 -18.68 9.99
CA PRO A 24 -2.53 -19.76 10.95
C PRO A 24 -4.00 -19.88 11.39
N LEU A 25 -4.53 -21.06 11.38
CA LEU A 25 -5.79 -21.42 12.03
C LEU A 25 -5.49 -21.81 13.47
N THR A 26 -5.87 -20.95 14.40
CA THR A 26 -5.70 -21.22 15.83
C THR A 26 -6.98 -21.85 16.39
N GLY A 27 -6.86 -23.02 17.05
CA GLY A 27 -7.95 -23.70 17.73
C GLY A 27 -7.65 -23.86 19.22
N GLY A 28 -8.71 -23.90 20.05
CA GLY A 28 -8.64 -24.12 21.49
C GLY A 28 -9.04 -22.92 22.34
N LEU A 29 -9.83 -23.16 23.39
CA LEU A 29 -10.38 -22.14 24.31
C LEU A 29 -9.34 -21.61 25.32
N ILE A 30 -8.35 -22.41 25.69
CA ILE A 30 -7.37 -22.06 26.73
C ILE A 30 -5.93 -22.06 26.20
N PHE A 31 -5.59 -22.95 25.28
CA PHE A 31 -4.29 -22.99 24.62
C PHE A 31 -4.48 -22.84 23.12
N GLN A 32 -4.08 -21.67 22.58
CA GLN A 32 -4.08 -21.42 21.14
C GLN A 32 -3.01 -22.29 20.46
N ARG A 33 -3.40 -23.50 20.01
CA ARG A 33 -2.53 -24.32 19.16
C ARG A 33 -2.87 -24.08 17.71
N VAL A 34 -1.84 -23.97 16.87
CA VAL A 34 -2.02 -23.89 15.42
C VAL A 34 -2.54 -25.25 14.94
N ALA A 35 -3.79 -25.27 14.49
CA ALA A 35 -4.46 -26.47 13.98
C ALA A 35 -4.23 -26.67 12.46
N GLY A 36 -3.78 -25.63 11.76
CA GLY A 36 -3.54 -25.66 10.32
C GLY A 36 -3.25 -24.26 9.76
N TYR A 37 -3.23 -24.14 8.44
CA TYR A 37 -3.02 -22.88 7.74
C TYR A 37 -4.02 -22.69 6.60
N VAL A 38 -4.49 -21.47 6.42
CA VAL A 38 -5.17 -21.03 5.18
C VAL A 38 -4.11 -20.54 4.22
N HIS A 39 -3.93 -21.19 3.10
CA HIS A 39 -3.01 -20.84 2.03
C HIS A 39 -3.67 -19.77 1.11
N ALA A 40 -3.69 -18.52 1.56
CA ALA A 40 -4.37 -17.44 0.85
C ALA A 40 -3.62 -16.98 -0.42
N VAL A 41 -2.29 -17.11 -0.41
CA VAL A 41 -1.40 -16.96 -1.58
C VAL A 41 -0.37 -18.07 -1.49
N ASP A 42 -0.18 -18.85 -2.56
CA ASP A 42 0.75 -19.97 -2.55
C ASP A 42 1.54 -20.08 -3.86
N GLY A 43 2.79 -19.60 -3.82
CA GLY A 43 3.75 -19.74 -4.91
C GLY A 43 3.51 -18.79 -6.11
N VAL A 44 3.00 -17.58 -5.89
CA VAL A 44 2.73 -16.62 -6.96
C VAL A 44 4.02 -15.92 -7.39
N SER A 45 4.25 -15.84 -8.72
CA SER A 45 5.39 -15.16 -9.33
C SER A 45 4.96 -14.33 -10.53
N PHE A 46 5.45 -13.09 -10.64
CA PHE A 46 5.24 -12.20 -11.78
C PHE A 46 6.18 -10.99 -11.70
N THR A 47 6.32 -10.28 -12.82
CA THR A 47 7.08 -9.03 -12.90
C THR A 47 6.22 -7.89 -13.43
N ILE A 48 6.52 -6.66 -13.00
CA ILE A 48 5.92 -5.43 -13.52
C ILE A 48 7.06 -4.48 -13.91
N LYS A 49 7.03 -3.99 -15.14
CA LYS A 49 7.98 -2.98 -15.63
C LYS A 49 7.51 -1.57 -15.25
N ARG A 50 8.41 -0.61 -15.27
CA ARG A 50 8.05 0.81 -15.09
C ARG A 50 7.02 1.23 -16.14
N GLY A 51 5.99 1.97 -15.68
CA GLY A 51 4.89 2.42 -16.55
C GLY A 51 3.90 1.32 -16.99
N GLN A 52 4.11 0.08 -16.57
CA GLN A 52 3.20 -1.03 -16.87
C GLN A 52 2.07 -1.12 -15.84
N THR A 53 0.88 -1.48 -16.30
CA THR A 53 -0.25 -1.90 -15.47
C THR A 53 -0.43 -3.41 -15.57
N LEU A 54 -0.54 -4.09 -14.44
CA LEU A 54 -0.86 -5.52 -14.37
C LEU A 54 -2.27 -5.70 -13.81
N GLY A 55 -3.17 -6.31 -14.61
CA GLY A 55 -4.50 -6.71 -14.17
C GLY A 55 -4.48 -8.04 -13.44
N LEU A 56 -5.04 -8.10 -12.23
CA LEU A 56 -5.20 -9.33 -11.45
C LEU A 56 -6.67 -9.75 -11.45
N VAL A 57 -6.99 -10.87 -12.09
CA VAL A 57 -8.35 -11.37 -12.28
C VAL A 57 -8.52 -12.72 -11.56
N GLY A 58 -9.72 -12.99 -11.10
CA GLY A 58 -10.07 -14.25 -10.43
C GLY A 58 -11.35 -14.10 -9.60
N GLU A 59 -11.90 -15.21 -9.13
CA GLU A 59 -13.11 -15.27 -8.34
C GLU A 59 -12.98 -14.61 -6.96
N SER A 60 -14.13 -14.35 -6.31
CA SER A 60 -14.12 -13.88 -4.91
C SER A 60 -13.44 -14.95 -4.02
N GLY A 61 -12.58 -14.51 -3.11
CA GLY A 61 -11.83 -15.43 -2.24
C GLY A 61 -10.56 -16.03 -2.85
N SER A 62 -10.23 -15.77 -4.13
CA SER A 62 -9.02 -16.33 -4.77
C SER A 62 -7.68 -15.73 -4.30
N GLY A 63 -7.68 -14.88 -3.26
CA GLY A 63 -6.45 -14.33 -2.68
C GLY A 63 -5.96 -13.00 -3.28
N LYS A 64 -6.64 -12.39 -4.25
CA LYS A 64 -6.23 -11.13 -4.91
C LYS A 64 -5.93 -10.01 -3.93
N THR A 65 -6.87 -9.75 -3.02
CA THR A 65 -6.72 -8.71 -1.99
C THR A 65 -5.56 -9.04 -1.04
N THR A 66 -5.40 -10.31 -0.68
CA THR A 66 -4.30 -10.78 0.15
C THR A 66 -2.96 -10.58 -0.55
N LEU A 67 -2.87 -10.92 -1.84
CA LEU A 67 -1.67 -10.69 -2.65
C LEU A 67 -1.29 -9.21 -2.67
N GLY A 68 -2.23 -8.31 -3.01
CA GLY A 68 -1.98 -6.87 -3.02
C GLY A 68 -1.53 -6.33 -1.65
N ARG A 69 -2.20 -6.75 -0.57
CA ARG A 69 -1.83 -6.35 0.81
C ARG A 69 -0.46 -6.90 1.23
N THR A 70 -0.08 -8.08 0.75
CA THR A 70 1.24 -8.67 1.03
C THR A 70 2.33 -7.91 0.27
N ILE A 71 2.12 -7.55 -0.99
CA ILE A 71 3.04 -6.74 -1.78
C ILE A 71 3.22 -5.35 -1.17
N ALA A 72 2.12 -4.70 -0.75
CA ALA A 72 2.16 -3.41 -0.06
C ALA A 72 2.71 -3.51 1.39
N ARG A 73 3.11 -4.71 1.84
CA ARG A 73 3.66 -4.98 3.18
C ARG A 73 2.71 -4.57 4.31
N LEU A 74 1.39 -4.66 4.07
CA LEU A 74 0.37 -4.66 5.12
C LEU A 74 0.32 -6.01 5.83
N TYR A 75 0.62 -7.09 5.09
CA TYR A 75 0.91 -8.40 5.65
C TYR A 75 2.39 -8.74 5.45
N LYS A 76 3.01 -9.37 6.45
CA LYS A 76 4.35 -9.93 6.31
C LYS A 76 4.22 -11.25 5.55
N PRO A 77 4.90 -11.46 4.41
CA PRO A 77 4.83 -12.72 3.68
C PRO A 77 5.32 -13.89 4.54
N THR A 78 4.77 -15.07 4.30
CA THR A 78 5.24 -16.31 4.92
C THR A 78 6.58 -16.74 4.33
N SER A 79 6.71 -16.61 3.00
CA SER A 79 7.95 -16.86 2.26
C SER A 79 7.87 -16.24 0.86
N GLY A 80 8.96 -16.32 0.10
CA GLY A 80 9.10 -15.71 -1.22
C GLY A 80 9.77 -14.34 -1.15
N GLN A 81 9.97 -13.71 -2.31
CA GLN A 81 10.64 -12.43 -2.46
C GLN A 81 9.71 -11.41 -3.11
N ILE A 82 9.89 -10.15 -2.76
CA ILE A 82 9.18 -9.00 -3.33
C ILE A 82 10.22 -7.93 -3.64
N GLN A 83 10.87 -8.03 -4.79
CA GLN A 83 11.91 -7.09 -5.21
C GLN A 83 11.27 -5.84 -5.82
N PHE A 84 11.46 -4.69 -5.22
CA PHE A 84 11.01 -3.38 -5.70
C PHE A 84 12.23 -2.51 -6.03
N GLY A 85 12.59 -2.41 -7.30
CA GLY A 85 13.89 -1.89 -7.71
C GLY A 85 15.00 -2.72 -7.07
N ASP A 86 15.88 -2.06 -6.30
CA ASP A 86 17.03 -2.71 -5.64
C ASP A 86 16.73 -3.19 -4.21
N VAL A 87 15.46 -3.17 -3.78
CA VAL A 87 15.07 -3.45 -2.39
C VAL A 87 14.12 -4.63 -2.30
N ASP A 88 14.47 -5.67 -1.52
CA ASP A 88 13.54 -6.76 -1.20
C ASP A 88 12.60 -6.33 -0.06
N LEU A 89 11.35 -6.05 -0.42
CA LEU A 89 10.32 -5.63 0.53
C LEU A 89 10.03 -6.70 1.58
N ALA A 90 10.21 -7.99 1.27
CA ALA A 90 9.88 -9.09 2.18
C ALA A 90 10.72 -9.06 3.46
N THR A 91 11.94 -8.55 3.38
CA THR A 91 12.91 -8.50 4.49
C THR A 91 12.82 -7.24 5.35
N LEU A 92 12.22 -6.16 4.83
CA LEU A 92 12.21 -4.86 5.50
C LEU A 92 11.44 -4.85 6.82
N GLN A 93 11.96 -4.09 7.79
CA GLN A 93 11.34 -3.86 9.10
C GLN A 93 11.57 -2.42 9.59
N GLY A 94 10.83 -2.01 10.60
CA GLY A 94 11.03 -0.73 11.29
C GLY A 94 11.03 0.48 10.35
N GLU A 95 12.04 1.32 10.47
CA GLU A 95 12.14 2.58 9.73
C GLU A 95 12.33 2.37 8.22
N GLN A 96 13.04 1.33 7.78
CA GLN A 96 13.18 1.02 6.36
C GLN A 96 11.83 0.69 5.71
N LEU A 97 11.01 -0.11 6.40
CA LEU A 97 9.65 -0.42 5.96
C LEU A 97 8.77 0.84 5.95
N ARG A 98 8.93 1.72 6.93
CA ARG A 98 8.21 2.99 6.99
C ARG A 98 8.56 3.89 5.80
N GLN A 99 9.82 4.00 5.44
CA GLN A 99 10.27 4.81 4.30
C GLN A 99 9.76 4.26 2.96
N ILE A 100 9.81 2.95 2.75
CA ILE A 100 9.36 2.36 1.48
C ILE A 100 7.84 2.50 1.27
N ARG A 101 7.05 2.57 2.35
CA ARG A 101 5.60 2.81 2.28
C ARG A 101 5.21 4.16 1.68
N GLN A 102 6.12 5.12 1.59
CA GLN A 102 5.91 6.36 0.83
C GLN A 102 5.90 6.10 -0.69
N ARG A 103 6.60 5.07 -1.16
CA ARG A 103 6.78 4.74 -2.57
C ARG A 103 5.80 3.68 -3.06
N VAL A 104 5.30 2.83 -2.14
CA VAL A 104 4.35 1.76 -2.43
C VAL A 104 3.06 2.06 -1.69
N GLN A 105 2.04 2.48 -2.43
CA GLN A 105 0.75 2.91 -1.91
C GLN A 105 -0.36 1.95 -2.33
N MET A 106 -1.40 1.83 -1.51
CA MET A 106 -2.57 1.02 -1.80
C MET A 106 -3.83 1.88 -1.75
N ILE A 107 -4.65 1.81 -2.80
CA ILE A 107 -6.00 2.38 -2.80
C ILE A 107 -6.97 1.26 -2.48
N PHE A 108 -7.78 1.46 -1.42
CA PHE A 108 -8.76 0.47 -1.00
C PHE A 108 -10.04 0.57 -1.82
N GLN A 109 -10.74 -0.56 -1.96
CA GLN A 109 -11.96 -0.67 -2.76
C GLN A 109 -13.11 0.20 -2.22
N ASP A 110 -13.19 0.37 -0.90
CA ASP A 110 -14.13 1.27 -0.24
C ASP A 110 -13.38 2.48 0.33
N PRO A 111 -13.39 3.62 -0.37
CA PRO A 111 -12.71 4.83 0.09
C PRO A 111 -13.36 5.42 1.35
N TYR A 112 -14.67 5.29 1.54
CA TYR A 112 -15.35 5.82 2.72
C TYR A 112 -14.99 5.05 3.98
N ALA A 113 -14.98 3.72 3.93
CA ALA A 113 -14.56 2.89 5.05
C ALA A 113 -13.08 3.05 5.41
N SER A 114 -12.26 3.57 4.49
CA SER A 114 -10.84 3.84 4.73
C SER A 114 -10.57 5.14 5.48
N LEU A 115 -11.53 6.08 5.48
CA LEU A 115 -11.39 7.39 6.13
C LEU A 115 -11.90 7.33 7.58
N ASN A 116 -11.09 7.85 8.51
CA ASN A 116 -11.56 8.02 9.88
C ASN A 116 -12.49 9.23 9.96
N SER A 117 -13.79 8.98 10.12
CA SER A 117 -14.83 10.00 10.15
C SER A 117 -14.73 11.01 11.31
N ARG A 118 -13.84 10.76 12.29
CA ARG A 118 -13.58 11.66 13.43
C ARG A 118 -12.57 12.76 13.10
N PHE A 119 -11.88 12.66 11.96
CA PHE A 119 -10.92 13.66 11.50
C PHE A 119 -11.50 14.49 10.37
N THR A 120 -11.10 15.75 10.31
CA THR A 120 -11.43 16.62 9.18
C THR A 120 -10.68 16.19 7.91
N ILE A 121 -11.21 16.56 6.75
CA ILE A 121 -10.57 16.31 5.45
C ILE A 121 -9.14 16.84 5.46
N GLY A 122 -8.92 18.05 5.97
CA GLY A 122 -7.58 18.64 6.08
C GLY A 122 -6.65 17.81 6.95
N SER A 123 -7.12 17.28 8.08
CA SER A 123 -6.32 16.43 8.95
C SER A 123 -5.94 15.11 8.28
N LEU A 124 -6.86 14.49 7.55
CA LEU A 124 -6.62 13.23 6.83
C LEU A 124 -5.60 13.40 5.70
N VAL A 125 -5.72 14.48 4.91
CA VAL A 125 -4.77 14.80 3.84
C VAL A 125 -3.40 15.19 4.38
N ALA A 126 -3.35 15.89 5.52
CA ALA A 126 -2.12 16.31 6.17
C ALA A 126 -1.39 15.19 6.92
N GLU A 127 -2.09 14.12 7.34
CA GLU A 127 -1.56 13.07 8.19
C GLU A 127 -0.25 12.45 7.67
N PRO A 128 -0.12 12.03 6.40
CA PRO A 128 1.15 11.51 5.89
C PRO A 128 2.30 12.52 5.98
N MET A 129 2.03 13.79 5.72
CA MET A 129 3.06 14.84 5.79
C MET A 129 3.56 15.05 7.22
N HIS A 130 2.68 14.92 8.22
CA HIS A 130 3.05 14.95 9.64
C HIS A 130 3.84 13.72 10.06
N ILE A 131 3.38 12.51 9.66
CA ILE A 131 4.05 11.25 9.97
C ILE A 131 5.48 11.22 9.45
N TYR A 132 5.69 11.66 8.21
CA TYR A 132 7.01 11.66 7.57
C TYR A 132 7.81 12.95 7.79
N LYS A 133 7.25 13.93 8.50
CA LYS A 133 7.90 15.23 8.84
C LYS A 133 8.47 15.95 7.61
N VAL A 134 7.70 15.96 6.52
CA VAL A 134 8.17 16.47 5.21
C VAL A 134 8.19 18.00 5.12
N ALA A 135 7.54 18.72 6.04
CA ALA A 135 7.44 20.16 6.05
C ALA A 135 7.02 20.70 7.44
N SER A 136 7.10 22.02 7.62
CA SER A 136 6.56 22.72 8.79
C SER A 136 5.02 22.68 8.82
N ARG A 137 4.41 22.97 9.98
CA ARG A 137 2.94 23.02 10.10
C ARG A 137 2.27 24.01 9.14
N ALA A 138 2.87 25.17 8.93
CA ALA A 138 2.35 26.19 8.02
C ALA A 138 2.37 25.69 6.58
N GLU A 139 3.50 25.17 6.12
CA GLU A 139 3.65 24.58 4.79
C GLU A 139 2.73 23.39 4.56
N ILE A 140 2.52 22.52 5.56
CA ILE A 140 1.59 21.40 5.45
C ILE A 140 0.17 21.91 5.19
N ARG A 141 -0.28 22.97 5.89
CA ARG A 141 -1.60 23.56 5.65
C ARG A 141 -1.73 24.10 4.22
N GLU A 142 -0.73 24.84 3.73
CA GLU A 142 -0.71 25.34 2.36
C GLU A 142 -0.78 24.21 1.32
N ARG A 143 0.07 23.20 1.44
CA ARG A 143 0.07 22.01 0.56
C ARG A 143 -1.26 21.26 0.62
N THR A 144 -1.88 21.16 1.80
CA THR A 144 -3.20 20.53 1.94
C THR A 144 -4.25 21.27 1.12
N VAL A 145 -4.26 22.59 1.18
CA VAL A 145 -5.16 23.43 0.36
C VAL A 145 -4.89 23.22 -1.14
N GLU A 146 -3.63 23.15 -1.55
CA GLU A 146 -3.26 22.88 -2.94
C GLU A 146 -3.75 21.51 -3.41
N PHE A 147 -3.58 20.45 -2.60
CA PHE A 147 -4.09 19.11 -2.93
C PHE A 147 -5.62 19.09 -3.09
N LEU A 148 -6.35 19.81 -2.23
CA LEU A 148 -7.81 19.93 -2.38
C LEU A 148 -8.17 20.60 -3.72
N LYS A 149 -7.48 21.66 -4.12
CA LYS A 149 -7.70 22.33 -5.41
C LYS A 149 -7.39 21.41 -6.60
N VAL A 150 -6.32 20.62 -6.54
CA VAL A 150 -5.93 19.67 -7.61
C VAL A 150 -7.04 18.66 -7.88
N VAL A 151 -7.78 18.22 -6.84
CA VAL A 151 -8.91 17.30 -7.00
C VAL A 151 -10.25 18.01 -7.17
N GLY A 152 -10.27 19.34 -7.40
CA GLY A 152 -11.48 20.12 -7.64
C GLY A 152 -12.30 20.46 -6.40
N LEU A 153 -11.75 20.25 -5.20
CA LEU A 153 -12.40 20.62 -3.94
C LEU A 153 -12.07 22.08 -3.57
N ARG A 154 -13.04 22.76 -2.96
CA ARG A 154 -12.84 24.11 -2.47
C ARG A 154 -12.00 24.14 -1.20
N PRO A 155 -11.14 25.17 -1.00
CA PRO A 155 -10.31 25.30 0.20
C PRO A 155 -11.06 25.24 1.53
N GLU A 156 -12.31 25.72 1.55
CA GLU A 156 -13.15 25.74 2.75
C GLU A 156 -13.48 24.34 3.26
N TYR A 157 -13.32 23.29 2.41
CA TYR A 157 -13.57 21.91 2.80
C TYR A 157 -12.50 21.33 3.73
N ILE A 158 -11.39 22.04 3.93
CA ILE A 158 -10.29 21.61 4.80
C ILE A 158 -10.76 21.31 6.23
N ASP A 159 -11.72 22.08 6.73
CA ASP A 159 -12.25 21.98 8.10
C ASP A 159 -13.53 21.12 8.20
N ARG A 160 -14.02 20.55 7.06
CA ARG A 160 -15.17 19.64 7.04
C ARG A 160 -14.79 18.20 7.33
N TYR A 161 -15.77 17.45 7.77
CA TYR A 161 -15.65 16.00 7.96
C TYR A 161 -16.00 15.23 6.67
N PRO A 162 -15.52 13.98 6.49
CA PRO A 162 -15.78 13.20 5.29
C PRO A 162 -17.27 12.94 4.97
N HIS A 163 -18.12 12.98 5.99
CA HIS A 163 -19.57 12.74 5.87
C HIS A 163 -20.37 14.00 5.56
N GLU A 164 -19.77 15.17 5.54
CA GLU A 164 -20.40 16.46 5.21
C GLU A 164 -20.27 16.80 3.72
#